data_a2ce535fd6309c744aea5afdd87a4e1c
#
_entry.id   a2ce535fd6309c744aea5afdd87a4e1c
#
_cell.length_a   1.000
_cell.length_b   1.000
_cell.length_c   1.000
_cell.angle_alpha   90.00
_cell.angle_beta   90.00
_cell.angle_gamma   90.00
#
_symmetry.space_group_name_H-M   'P 1'
#
loop_
_entity.id
_entity.type
_entity.pdbx_description
1 polymer ?
#
loop_
_entity_poly.entity_id
_entity_poly.type
_entity_poly.pdbx_seq_one_letter_code
_entity_poly.pdbx_strand_id
1 'polypeptide(L)'
;ETASWKNRPDAILCAWQAGQEGGNSVADVLSGKVNPSGKLTMTFPVRFQDAASSANFPLDGAMSSMDFANMKEGDGSRRNWDYTDYEEDIFVGYRYFDSFGKEVSYPFGYGLSYTTFEYGQPSVDFADGVYKVNVEVRNSGNVAGREVVELYAASPDSKAADRPEKELKAFAK
;
A
#
# COMPACT_ATOMS: atom_id res chain seq x y z
N GLU A 1 4.36 -0.06 12.72
CA GLU A 1 3.07 0.61 12.90
C GLU A 1 3.31 2.13 12.97
N THR A 2 2.61 2.91 12.13
CA THR A 2 2.80 4.37 12.00
C THR A 2 1.68 5.17 12.69
N ALA A 3 0.53 4.58 12.93
CA ALA A 3 -0.67 5.27 13.38
C ALA A 3 -0.50 5.96 14.74
N SER A 4 0.27 5.38 15.66
CA SER A 4 0.46 5.92 17.01
C SER A 4 1.33 7.19 17.07
N TRP A 5 2.12 7.45 16.03
CA TRP A 5 3.08 8.55 16.05
C TRP A 5 3.04 9.47 14.82
N LYS A 6 2.30 9.10 13.73
CA LYS A 6 2.29 9.85 12.46
C LYS A 6 1.89 11.32 12.59
N ASN A 7 1.18 11.68 13.64
CA ASN A 7 0.72 13.06 13.89
C ASN A 7 1.71 13.87 14.77
N ARG A 8 2.86 13.31 15.15
CA ARG A 8 3.85 14.01 15.97
C ARG A 8 4.90 14.77 15.15
N PRO A 9 5.48 14.19 14.07
CA PRO A 9 6.40 14.90 13.22
C PRO A 9 5.68 15.79 12.21
N ASP A 10 6.33 16.86 11.77
CA ASP A 10 5.81 17.74 10.73
C ASP A 10 5.84 17.08 9.33
N ALA A 11 6.75 16.13 9.10
CA ALA A 11 6.88 15.38 7.86
C ALA A 11 7.40 13.96 8.10
N ILE A 12 7.04 13.05 7.21
CA ILE A 12 7.49 11.65 7.24
C ILE A 12 8.03 11.31 5.85
N LEU A 13 9.29 10.89 5.78
CA LEU A 13 9.88 10.36 4.57
C LEU A 13 10.09 8.84 4.71
N CYS A 14 9.41 8.06 3.88
CA CYS A 14 9.60 6.62 3.79
C CYS A 14 10.62 6.31 2.69
N ALA A 15 11.86 6.06 3.07
CA ALA A 15 12.95 5.81 2.13
C ALA A 15 13.08 4.35 1.70
N TRP A 16 12.32 3.42 2.29
CA TRP A 16 12.41 1.98 2.05
C TRP A 16 13.86 1.47 2.18
N GLN A 17 14.22 0.48 1.38
CA GLN A 17 15.59 -0.02 1.25
C GLN A 17 16.27 0.73 0.11
N ALA A 18 16.89 1.84 0.43
CA ALA A 18 17.31 2.85 -0.55
C ALA A 18 18.58 2.50 -1.35
N GLY A 19 19.20 1.35 -1.14
CA GLY A 19 20.39 0.91 -1.87
C GLY A 19 21.63 1.78 -1.60
N GLN A 20 22.62 1.69 -2.50
CA GLN A 20 23.94 2.30 -2.33
C GLN A 20 23.89 3.83 -2.25
N GLU A 21 23.05 4.48 -3.05
CA GLU A 21 22.90 5.95 -3.12
C GLU A 21 21.81 6.50 -2.18
N GLY A 22 21.39 5.71 -1.20
CA GLY A 22 20.30 6.05 -0.30
C GLY A 22 20.49 7.35 0.46
N GLY A 23 21.70 7.60 0.98
CA GLY A 23 22.00 8.84 1.66
C GLY A 23 21.86 10.08 0.79
N ASN A 24 22.42 10.02 -0.42
CA ASN A 24 22.30 11.11 -1.40
C ASN A 24 20.85 11.34 -1.82
N SER A 25 20.11 10.26 -2.10
CA SER A 25 18.69 10.35 -2.49
C SER A 25 17.82 10.98 -1.41
N VAL A 26 18.01 10.60 -0.15
CA VAL A 26 17.31 11.20 0.99
C VAL A 26 17.66 12.68 1.15
N ALA A 27 18.95 13.02 1.05
CA ALA A 27 19.40 14.41 1.16
C ALA A 27 18.84 15.30 0.02
N ASP A 28 18.80 14.78 -1.21
CA ASP A 28 18.24 15.49 -2.36
C ASP A 28 16.74 15.76 -2.19
N VAL A 29 15.98 14.82 -1.65
CA VAL A 29 14.57 15.03 -1.35
C VAL A 29 14.40 16.03 -0.20
N LEU A 30 15.09 15.85 0.93
CA LEU A 30 14.95 16.73 2.09
C LEU A 30 15.38 18.18 1.79
N SER A 31 16.36 18.38 0.93
CA SER A 31 16.81 19.73 0.51
C SER A 31 15.90 20.37 -0.55
N GLY A 32 14.91 19.64 -1.09
CA GLY A 32 14.05 20.11 -2.16
C GLY A 32 14.69 20.10 -3.55
N LYS A 33 15.92 19.57 -3.70
CA LYS A 33 16.59 19.42 -4.99
C LYS A 33 15.84 18.43 -5.90
N VAL A 34 15.23 17.41 -5.30
CA VAL A 34 14.38 16.44 -5.99
C VAL A 34 13.00 16.43 -5.35
N ASN A 35 11.98 16.60 -6.17
CA ASN A 35 10.59 16.47 -5.73
C ASN A 35 10.22 14.98 -5.63
N PRO A 36 9.79 14.49 -4.46
CA PRO A 36 9.38 13.11 -4.31
C PRO A 36 8.14 12.81 -5.16
N SER A 37 8.11 11.60 -5.74
CA SER A 37 6.99 11.12 -6.56
C SER A 37 6.69 9.65 -6.35
N GLY A 38 7.23 9.07 -5.27
CA GLY A 38 6.94 7.70 -4.87
C GLY A 38 5.55 7.58 -4.24
N LYS A 39 4.89 6.47 -4.51
CA LYS A 39 3.63 6.10 -3.88
C LYS A 39 3.81 4.81 -3.08
N LEU A 40 3.06 4.66 -1.99
CA LEU A 40 3.08 3.44 -1.20
C LEU A 40 2.58 2.26 -2.03
N THR A 41 3.36 1.20 -2.05
CA THR A 41 3.03 -0.06 -2.72
C THR A 41 2.30 -1.06 -1.81
N MET A 42 1.94 -0.62 -0.63
CA MET A 42 1.15 -1.39 0.34
C MET A 42 0.32 -0.45 1.21
N THR A 43 -0.76 -0.98 1.76
CA THR A 43 -1.57 -0.30 2.78
C THR A 43 -0.88 -0.40 4.13
N PHE A 44 -0.81 0.70 4.87
CA PHE A 44 -0.33 0.71 6.25
C PHE A 44 -1.53 0.66 7.19
N PRO A 45 -1.75 -0.44 7.90
CA PRO A 45 -2.86 -0.57 8.84
C PRO A 45 -2.70 0.36 10.03
N VAL A 46 -3.78 0.60 10.76
CA VAL A 46 -3.73 1.30 12.06
C VAL A 46 -3.04 0.42 13.10
N ARG A 47 -3.38 -0.87 13.14
CA ARG A 47 -2.79 -1.86 14.03
C ARG A 47 -2.40 -3.10 13.24
N PHE A 48 -1.45 -3.86 13.74
CA PHE A 48 -1.06 -5.14 13.15
C PHE A 48 -2.26 -6.09 12.99
N GLN A 49 -3.12 -6.15 14.00
CA GLN A 49 -4.29 -7.02 14.02
C GLN A 49 -5.35 -6.66 12.98
N ASP A 50 -5.26 -5.48 12.37
CA ASP A 50 -6.19 -5.06 11.31
C ASP A 50 -5.83 -5.66 9.94
N ALA A 51 -4.64 -6.24 9.79
CA ALA A 51 -4.27 -6.97 8.58
C ALA A 51 -4.97 -8.33 8.54
N ALA A 52 -5.50 -8.72 7.37
CA ALA A 52 -6.20 -9.99 7.20
C ALA A 52 -5.36 -11.19 7.65
N SER A 53 -4.06 -11.20 7.28
CA SER A 53 -3.10 -12.25 7.64
C SER A 53 -2.69 -12.28 9.11
N SER A 54 -3.06 -11.28 9.90
CA SER A 54 -2.61 -11.19 11.30
C SER A 54 -3.03 -12.39 12.16
N ALA A 55 -4.13 -13.04 11.81
CA ALA A 55 -4.56 -14.25 12.47
C ALA A 55 -3.69 -15.47 12.11
N ASN A 56 -3.03 -15.46 10.95
CA ASN A 56 -2.29 -16.59 10.41
C ASN A 56 -0.78 -16.38 10.42
N PHE A 57 -0.30 -15.13 10.54
CA PHE A 57 1.11 -14.78 10.52
C PHE A 57 1.37 -13.45 11.25
N PRO A 58 2.43 -13.35 12.06
CA PRO A 58 3.23 -14.44 12.62
C PRO A 58 2.48 -15.21 13.70
N LEU A 59 3.03 -16.33 14.10
CA LEU A 59 2.60 -17.01 15.32
C LEU A 59 2.65 -16.06 16.50
N ASP A 60 1.57 -15.99 17.24
CA ASP A 60 1.33 -15.12 18.38
C ASP A 60 2.52 -14.26 18.83
N GLY A 61 2.40 -12.98 18.59
CA GLY A 61 3.35 -11.89 18.60
C GLY A 61 4.34 -11.71 19.75
N ALA A 62 4.80 -12.75 20.36
CA ALA A 62 5.71 -12.70 21.51
C ALA A 62 6.96 -13.56 21.31
N MET A 63 7.50 -13.65 20.11
CA MET A 63 8.68 -14.49 19.91
C MET A 63 9.97 -13.72 20.01
N SER A 64 10.67 -13.96 21.11
CA SER A 64 12.10 -13.72 21.18
C SER A 64 12.84 -14.85 20.44
N SER A 65 14.02 -14.54 19.91
CA SER A 65 14.90 -15.55 19.27
C SER A 65 15.26 -16.73 20.19
N MET A 66 15.00 -16.65 21.48
CA MET A 66 15.20 -17.73 22.45
C MET A 66 14.02 -18.70 22.51
N ASP A 67 12.84 -18.31 22.05
CA ASP A 67 11.67 -19.19 22.10
C ASP A 67 11.70 -20.26 21.03
N PHE A 68 12.51 -20.09 19.97
CA PHE A 68 12.74 -21.11 18.94
C PHE A 68 13.25 -22.44 19.50
N ALA A 69 14.11 -22.39 20.50
CA ALA A 69 14.74 -23.59 21.08
C ALA A 69 13.79 -24.39 21.98
N ASN A 70 12.69 -23.78 22.44
CA ASN A 70 11.78 -24.39 23.42
C ASN A 70 10.42 -24.80 22.84
N MET A 71 10.25 -24.70 21.53
CA MET A 71 8.99 -25.03 20.87
C MET A 71 8.77 -26.51 20.81
N LYS A 72 7.65 -26.96 21.37
CA LYS A 72 7.18 -28.34 21.27
C LYS A 72 6.13 -28.44 20.15
N GLU A 73 6.35 -29.37 19.26
CA GLU A 73 5.38 -29.76 18.26
C GLU A 73 4.09 -30.27 18.92
N GLY A 74 2.93 -29.73 18.56
CA GLY A 74 1.63 -30.35 18.87
C GLY A 74 0.88 -29.86 20.12
N ASP A 75 1.21 -28.70 20.70
CA ASP A 75 0.46 -28.18 21.86
C ASP A 75 -0.83 -27.39 21.49
N GLY A 76 -1.21 -27.37 20.22
CA GLY A 76 -2.42 -26.70 19.73
C GLY A 76 -2.40 -25.17 19.76
N SER A 77 -1.39 -24.58 20.40
CA SER A 77 -1.21 -23.12 20.49
C SER A 77 -0.26 -22.58 19.43
N ARG A 78 0.32 -23.48 18.62
CA ARG A 78 1.41 -23.14 17.69
C ARG A 78 1.06 -23.54 16.28
N ARG A 79 1.18 -22.57 15.39
CA ARG A 79 1.11 -22.80 13.96
C ARG A 79 2.40 -23.43 13.46
N ASN A 80 2.29 -24.21 12.40
CA ASN A 80 3.44 -24.84 11.79
C ASN A 80 4.37 -23.75 11.19
N TRP A 81 5.66 -23.86 11.44
CA TRP A 81 6.69 -22.96 10.92
C TRP A 81 7.03 -23.22 9.45
N ASP A 82 6.73 -24.43 8.99
CA ASP A 82 7.10 -24.85 7.66
C ASP A 82 6.16 -24.33 6.59
N TYR A 83 4.98 -23.87 6.98
CA TYR A 83 3.99 -23.30 6.06
C TYR A 83 3.08 -22.27 6.73
N THR A 84 2.51 -21.41 5.93
CA THR A 84 1.46 -20.47 6.32
C THR A 84 0.26 -20.68 5.39
N ASP A 85 -0.92 -20.84 5.98
CA ASP A 85 -2.17 -20.91 5.22
C ASP A 85 -2.60 -19.51 4.79
N TYR A 86 -2.76 -19.31 3.48
CA TYR A 86 -3.27 -18.08 2.91
C TYR A 86 -4.80 -18.14 2.86
N GLU A 87 -5.44 -17.83 3.98
CA GLU A 87 -6.89 -17.86 4.11
C GLU A 87 -7.56 -16.62 3.51
N GLU A 88 -6.80 -15.58 3.22
CA GLU A 88 -7.27 -14.30 2.73
C GLU A 88 -7.75 -14.35 1.28
N ASP A 89 -7.36 -15.38 0.54
CA ASP A 89 -7.64 -15.54 -0.88
C ASP A 89 -7.28 -14.28 -1.68
N ILE A 90 -8.22 -13.71 -2.42
CA ILE A 90 -8.01 -12.48 -3.21
C ILE A 90 -8.04 -11.19 -2.38
N PHE A 91 -8.48 -11.26 -1.12
CA PHE A 91 -8.60 -10.12 -0.22
C PHE A 91 -7.30 -9.84 0.52
N VAL A 92 -6.28 -9.40 -0.23
CA VAL A 92 -4.95 -9.06 0.29
C VAL A 92 -4.67 -7.57 0.13
N GLY A 93 -4.02 -6.95 1.11
CA GLY A 93 -3.63 -5.55 1.08
C GLY A 93 -4.83 -4.62 0.88
N TYR A 94 -4.72 -3.64 -0.03
CA TYR A 94 -5.78 -2.66 -0.26
C TYR A 94 -7.12 -3.30 -0.64
N ARG A 95 -7.12 -4.46 -1.31
CA ARG A 95 -8.35 -5.16 -1.66
C ARG A 95 -9.15 -5.54 -0.42
N TYR A 96 -8.47 -5.98 0.63
CA TYR A 96 -9.09 -6.28 1.91
C TYR A 96 -9.56 -4.99 2.61
N PHE A 97 -8.66 -4.03 2.81
CA PHE A 97 -8.96 -2.84 3.57
C PHE A 97 -10.11 -2.04 2.97
N ASP A 98 -10.12 -1.86 1.64
CA ASP A 98 -11.16 -1.11 0.94
C ASP A 98 -12.50 -1.89 0.95
N SER A 99 -12.49 -3.18 0.59
CA SER A 99 -13.72 -3.99 0.49
C SER A 99 -14.45 -4.16 1.84
N PHE A 100 -13.70 -4.16 2.93
CA PHE A 100 -14.26 -4.31 4.28
C PHE A 100 -14.33 -2.99 5.06
N GLY A 101 -14.08 -1.86 4.41
CA GLY A 101 -14.17 -0.52 5.03
C GLY A 101 -13.27 -0.36 6.25
N LYS A 102 -12.08 -0.96 6.24
CA LYS A 102 -11.16 -0.91 7.37
C LYS A 102 -10.40 0.41 7.39
N GLU A 103 -10.33 1.03 8.55
CA GLU A 103 -9.49 2.21 8.76
C GLU A 103 -8.01 1.87 8.55
N VAL A 104 -7.29 2.78 7.88
CA VAL A 104 -5.88 2.62 7.59
C VAL A 104 -5.07 3.85 8.01
N SER A 105 -3.80 3.65 8.34
CA SER A 105 -2.88 4.74 8.63
C SER A 105 -2.51 5.49 7.35
N TYR A 106 -2.18 4.74 6.30
CA TYR A 106 -1.97 5.25 4.94
C TYR A 106 -2.48 4.22 3.93
N PRO A 107 -3.27 4.62 2.94
CA PRO A 107 -3.74 3.70 1.91
C PRO A 107 -2.64 3.33 0.91
N PHE A 108 -2.84 2.26 0.17
CA PHE A 108 -2.08 1.96 -1.04
C PHE A 108 -2.15 3.15 -2.00
N GLY A 109 -1.06 3.45 -2.70
CA GLY A 109 -0.99 4.58 -3.63
C GLY A 109 -0.77 5.94 -2.95
N TYR A 110 -0.72 6.00 -1.61
CA TYR A 110 -0.49 7.26 -0.91
C TYR A 110 0.94 7.77 -1.11
N GLY A 111 1.05 9.07 -1.36
CA GLY A 111 2.32 9.78 -1.43
C GLY A 111 2.12 11.23 -1.79
N LEU A 112 2.84 12.11 -1.10
CA LEU A 112 2.79 13.56 -1.30
C LEU A 112 3.88 14.02 -2.28
N SER A 113 3.70 15.22 -2.81
CA SER A 113 4.64 15.90 -3.69
C SER A 113 4.85 17.33 -3.18
N TYR A 114 5.93 17.97 -3.59
CA TYR A 114 6.17 19.41 -3.34
C TYR A 114 5.39 20.29 -4.32
N THR A 115 4.60 19.69 -5.21
CA THR A 115 3.70 20.40 -6.13
C THR A 115 2.31 19.77 -6.07
N THR A 116 1.36 20.36 -6.76
CA THR A 116 -0.02 19.88 -6.88
C THR A 116 -0.33 19.49 -8.31
N PHE A 117 -1.21 18.51 -8.46
CA PHE A 117 -1.68 18.02 -9.76
C PHE A 117 -3.19 18.09 -9.84
N GLU A 118 -3.68 18.49 -10.99
CA GLU A 118 -5.09 18.47 -11.34
C GLU A 118 -5.34 17.40 -12.39
N TYR A 119 -6.44 16.70 -12.24
CA TYR A 119 -6.88 15.65 -13.16
C TYR A 119 -8.06 16.13 -13.96
N GLY A 120 -7.95 16.05 -15.28
CA GLY A 120 -9.07 16.25 -16.20
C GLY A 120 -10.07 15.09 -16.13
N GLN A 121 -11.17 15.24 -16.86
CA GLN A 121 -12.15 14.15 -16.97
C GLN A 121 -11.54 12.99 -17.79
N PRO A 122 -11.56 11.76 -17.28
CA PRO A 122 -11.07 10.64 -18.04
C PRO A 122 -12.03 10.31 -19.20
N SER A 123 -11.47 9.88 -20.31
CA SER A 123 -12.21 9.26 -21.42
C SER A 123 -11.88 7.78 -21.51
N VAL A 124 -12.88 6.97 -21.84
CA VAL A 124 -12.75 5.52 -21.94
C VAL A 124 -13.25 5.09 -23.32
N ASP A 125 -12.37 4.46 -24.08
CA ASP A 125 -12.68 3.83 -25.36
C ASP A 125 -12.56 2.32 -25.22
N PHE A 126 -13.42 1.57 -25.91
CA PHE A 126 -13.33 0.13 -25.96
C PHE A 126 -13.30 -0.34 -27.43
N ALA A 127 -12.19 -0.96 -27.79
CA ALA A 127 -11.99 -1.53 -29.11
C ALA A 127 -11.15 -2.82 -29.03
N ASP A 128 -11.45 -3.78 -29.85
CA ASP A 128 -10.71 -5.05 -29.97
C ASP A 128 -10.54 -5.81 -28.64
N GLY A 129 -11.53 -5.72 -27.75
CA GLY A 129 -11.46 -6.36 -26.42
C GLY A 129 -10.61 -5.62 -25.39
N VAL A 130 -10.11 -4.42 -25.71
CA VAL A 130 -9.23 -3.63 -24.85
C VAL A 130 -9.91 -2.30 -24.49
N TYR A 131 -9.85 -1.95 -23.20
CA TYR A 131 -10.21 -0.62 -22.72
C TYR A 131 -8.98 0.29 -22.82
N LYS A 132 -9.16 1.43 -23.46
CA LYS A 132 -8.18 2.51 -23.49
C LYS A 132 -8.70 3.68 -22.67
N VAL A 133 -7.99 4.02 -21.61
CA VAL A 133 -8.34 5.13 -20.74
C VAL A 133 -7.34 6.25 -20.94
N ASN A 134 -7.83 7.46 -21.20
CA ASN A 134 -7.01 8.66 -21.31
C ASN A 134 -7.45 9.66 -20.24
N VAL A 135 -6.49 10.25 -19.58
CA VAL A 135 -6.71 11.33 -18.60
C VAL A 135 -5.61 12.37 -18.76
N GLU A 136 -6.02 13.63 -18.75
CA GLU A 136 -5.07 14.74 -18.70
C GLU A 136 -4.63 14.97 -17.25
N VAL A 137 -3.32 15.08 -17.02
CA VAL A 137 -2.76 15.44 -15.73
C VAL A 137 -1.94 16.71 -15.89
N ARG A 138 -2.32 17.75 -15.18
CA ARG A 138 -1.68 19.06 -15.19
C ARG A 138 -0.97 19.30 -13.85
N ASN A 139 0.28 19.70 -13.91
CA ASN A 139 0.95 20.26 -12.74
C ASN A 139 0.44 21.69 -12.52
N SER A 140 -0.31 21.91 -11.45
CA SER A 140 -0.91 23.20 -11.09
C SER A 140 -0.11 23.97 -10.03
N GLY A 141 0.97 23.37 -9.50
CA GLY A 141 1.85 24.03 -8.55
C GLY A 141 3.09 24.65 -9.22
N ASN A 142 4.02 25.10 -8.39
CA ASN A 142 5.17 25.90 -8.82
C ASN A 142 6.49 25.10 -8.93
N VAL A 143 6.47 23.83 -8.61
CA VAL A 143 7.65 22.95 -8.63
C VAL A 143 7.45 21.87 -9.68
N ALA A 144 8.49 21.59 -10.46
CA ALA A 144 8.46 20.47 -11.39
C ALA A 144 8.29 19.16 -10.61
N GLY A 145 7.44 18.26 -11.11
CA GLY A 145 7.14 17.01 -10.43
C GLY A 145 6.64 15.93 -11.38
N ARG A 146 6.54 14.74 -10.84
CA ARG A 146 5.95 13.57 -11.53
C ARG A 146 4.82 13.04 -10.68
N GLU A 147 3.76 12.58 -11.33
CA GLU A 147 2.61 11.95 -10.66
C GLU A 147 2.46 10.51 -11.13
N VAL A 148 1.97 9.66 -10.26
CA VAL A 148 1.59 8.28 -10.60
C VAL A 148 0.08 8.22 -10.67
N VAL A 149 -0.43 7.91 -11.85
CA VAL A 149 -1.86 7.70 -12.09
C VAL A 149 -2.13 6.21 -11.99
N GLU A 150 -3.06 5.84 -11.14
CA GLU A 150 -3.48 4.46 -10.91
C GLU A 150 -4.90 4.25 -11.46
N LEU A 151 -5.08 3.26 -12.32
CA LEU A 151 -6.37 2.90 -12.90
C LEU A 151 -6.92 1.68 -12.19
N TYR A 152 -8.07 1.84 -11.57
CA TYR A 152 -8.80 0.76 -10.91
C TYR A 152 -10.06 0.41 -11.68
N ALA A 153 -10.37 -0.89 -11.73
CA ALA A 153 -11.67 -1.38 -12.15
C ALA A 153 -12.48 -1.83 -10.93
N ALA A 154 -13.71 -1.38 -10.86
CA ALA A 154 -14.68 -1.79 -9.86
C ALA A 154 -15.88 -2.44 -10.52
N SER A 155 -16.51 -3.41 -9.86
CA SER A 155 -17.78 -3.95 -10.29
C SER A 155 -18.92 -3.21 -9.60
N PRO A 156 -19.92 -2.68 -10.30
CA PRO A 156 -21.05 -1.99 -9.68
C PRO A 156 -21.87 -2.90 -8.76
N ASP A 157 -21.81 -4.21 -8.98
CA ASP A 157 -22.56 -5.21 -8.20
C ASP A 157 -21.66 -5.97 -7.21
N SER A 158 -20.42 -5.52 -6.99
CA SER A 158 -19.52 -6.19 -6.06
C SER A 158 -20.01 -6.01 -4.63
N LYS A 159 -20.63 -7.05 -4.11
CA LYS A 159 -20.72 -7.24 -2.67
C LYS A 159 -19.42 -7.89 -2.23
N ALA A 160 -18.88 -7.46 -1.11
CA ALA A 160 -17.59 -7.90 -0.57
C ALA A 160 -17.41 -9.42 -0.43
N ALA A 161 -18.46 -10.21 -0.63
CA ALA A 161 -18.42 -11.66 -0.52
C ALA A 161 -17.72 -12.36 -1.71
N ASP A 162 -17.76 -11.76 -2.92
CA ASP A 162 -17.38 -12.48 -4.14
C ASP A 162 -16.15 -11.89 -4.84
N ARG A 163 -15.87 -10.62 -4.68
CA ARG A 163 -14.71 -9.94 -5.28
C ARG A 163 -14.38 -8.63 -4.58
N PRO A 164 -13.13 -8.15 -4.70
CA PRO A 164 -12.74 -6.85 -4.15
C PRO A 164 -13.56 -5.70 -4.72
N GLU A 165 -13.76 -4.66 -3.90
CA GLU A 165 -14.46 -3.43 -4.33
C GLU A 165 -13.84 -2.83 -5.58
N LYS A 166 -12.51 -2.82 -5.65
CA LYS A 166 -11.75 -2.35 -6.80
C LYS A 166 -10.43 -3.11 -6.96
N GLU A 167 -9.95 -3.18 -8.18
CA GLU A 167 -8.67 -3.80 -8.50
C GLU A 167 -7.82 -2.90 -9.40
N LEU A 168 -6.57 -2.70 -9.04
CA LEU A 168 -5.60 -2.01 -9.88
C LEU A 168 -5.39 -2.78 -11.18
N LYS A 169 -5.66 -2.15 -12.32
CA LYS A 169 -5.52 -2.74 -13.66
C LYS A 169 -4.35 -2.15 -14.45
N ALA A 170 -4.01 -0.89 -14.20
CA ALA A 170 -2.88 -0.24 -14.84
C ALA A 170 -2.38 0.93 -13.98
N PHE A 171 -1.16 1.36 -14.25
CA PHE A 171 -0.63 2.61 -13.73
C PHE A 171 0.34 3.23 -14.74
N ALA A 172 0.51 4.54 -14.67
CA ALA A 172 1.47 5.30 -15.45
C ALA A 172 2.09 6.41 -14.60
N LYS A 173 3.34 6.80 -14.96
CA LYS A 173 4.06 7.88 -14.27
C LYS A 173 4.51 8.95 -15.24
#